data_2d0cce050ef699ae5dca464ec51dc627
#
_entry.id   2d0cce050ef699ae5dca464ec51dc627
#
_cell.length_a   1.000
_cell.length_b   1.000
_cell.length_c   1.000
_cell.angle_alpha   90.00
_cell.angle_beta   90.00
_cell.angle_gamma   90.00
#
_symmetry.space_group_name_H-M   'P 1'
#
loop_
_entity.id
_entity.type
_entity.pdbx_description
1 polymer ?
#
loop_
_entity_poly.entity_id
_entity_poly.type
_entity_poly.pdbx_seq_one_letter_code
_entity_poly.pdbx_strand_id
1 'polypeptide(L)'
;MTEELSSRALRPLARVIDDEETVRNSTVFTLRVAGIEAVAYESASAFLENDDIRTPGCVILDVRMPDMNGLELQDEMLRRGIDLPIVFLTGHGDISMAVMALQKGAGDFCEKPVEPERLRQTVRRLSDQNIEARKEKFRIDMMRGAFETLT
;
A
#
# COMPACT_ATOMS: atom_id res chain seq x y z
N MET A 1 -3.71 -21.49 18.73
CA MET A 1 -2.61 -21.45 17.74
C MET A 1 -3.08 -21.07 16.34
N THR A 2 -4.11 -21.72 15.84
CA THR A 2 -4.68 -21.41 14.52
C THR A 2 -5.30 -20.00 14.44
N GLU A 3 -5.94 -19.54 15.52
CA GLU A 3 -6.53 -18.20 15.57
C GLU A 3 -5.46 -17.11 15.60
N GLU A 4 -4.35 -17.33 16.31
CA GLU A 4 -3.24 -16.36 16.35
C GLU A 4 -2.53 -16.25 15.00
N LEU A 5 -2.35 -17.36 14.31
CA LEU A 5 -1.75 -17.37 12.97
C LEU A 5 -2.67 -16.71 11.94
N SER A 6 -3.97 -16.96 12.02
CA SER A 6 -4.99 -16.30 11.19
C SER A 6 -5.04 -14.80 11.46
N SER A 7 -4.99 -14.40 12.72
CA SER A 7 -4.99 -13.00 13.13
C SER A 7 -3.73 -12.28 12.62
N ARG A 8 -2.56 -12.91 12.71
CA ARG A 8 -1.30 -12.36 12.21
C ARG A 8 -1.31 -12.23 10.68
N ALA A 9 -1.84 -13.24 9.99
CA ALA A 9 -1.93 -13.23 8.52
C ALA A 9 -2.88 -12.14 8.01
N LEU A 10 -3.83 -11.70 8.85
CA LEU A 10 -4.79 -10.66 8.51
C LEU A 10 -4.40 -9.26 8.98
N ARG A 11 -3.28 -9.11 9.72
CA ARG A 11 -2.81 -7.79 10.11
C ARG A 11 -2.19 -7.08 8.92
N PRO A 12 -2.76 -5.95 8.52
CA PRO A 12 -2.22 -5.22 7.39
C PRO A 12 -0.91 -4.51 7.75
N LEU A 13 -0.07 -4.35 6.75
CA LEU A 13 1.19 -3.63 6.87
C LEU A 13 1.14 -2.40 5.97
N ALA A 14 1.40 -1.22 6.53
CA ALA A 14 1.55 0.01 5.77
C ALA A 14 3.03 0.18 5.40
N ARG A 15 3.32 0.39 4.12
CA ARG A 15 4.67 0.65 3.63
C ARG A 15 4.78 2.13 3.29
N VAL A 16 5.64 2.83 3.99
CA VAL A 16 5.87 4.27 3.78
C VAL A 16 7.12 4.42 2.92
N ILE A 17 6.95 4.91 1.71
CA ILE A 17 8.04 5.11 0.76
C ILE A 17 8.20 6.62 0.53
N ASP A 18 9.27 7.18 1.05
CA ASP A 18 9.56 8.61 0.95
C ASP A 18 11.06 8.79 1.09
N ASP A 19 11.66 9.63 0.25
CA ASP A 19 13.10 9.91 0.29
C ASP A 19 13.48 10.88 1.40
N GLU A 20 12.52 11.66 1.93
CA GLU A 20 12.78 12.56 3.06
C GLU A 20 12.64 11.83 4.38
N GLU A 21 13.76 11.68 5.10
CA GLU A 21 13.80 10.96 6.36
C GLU A 21 12.81 11.50 7.39
N THR A 22 12.72 12.82 7.51
CA THR A 22 11.83 13.45 8.49
C THR A 22 10.37 13.12 8.21
N VAL A 23 9.94 13.23 6.96
CA VAL A 23 8.56 12.92 6.54
C VAL A 23 8.29 11.43 6.72
N ARG A 24 9.23 10.59 6.29
CA ARG A 24 9.12 9.14 6.39
C ARG A 24 8.92 8.69 7.85
N ASN A 25 9.79 9.18 8.74
CA ASN A 25 9.74 8.82 10.16
C ASN A 25 8.46 9.35 10.84
N SER A 26 8.05 10.58 10.52
CA SER A 26 6.83 11.17 11.05
C SER A 26 5.59 10.39 10.62
N THR A 27 5.54 9.97 9.37
CA THR A 27 4.43 9.19 8.82
C THR A 27 4.33 7.82 9.50
N VAL A 28 5.46 7.13 9.62
CA VAL A 28 5.51 5.83 10.31
C VAL A 28 5.07 5.97 11.76
N PHE A 29 5.56 6.99 12.46
CA PHE A 29 5.20 7.24 13.86
C PHE A 29 3.68 7.46 14.00
N THR A 30 3.10 8.29 13.15
CA THR A 30 1.66 8.56 13.15
C THR A 30 0.84 7.27 13.01
N LEU A 31 1.25 6.39 12.12
CA LEU A 31 0.56 5.13 11.89
C LEU A 31 0.72 4.17 13.08
N ARG A 32 1.93 4.04 13.61
CA ARG A 32 2.19 3.16 14.75
C ARG A 32 1.44 3.58 16.01
N VAL A 33 1.35 4.89 16.26
CA VAL A 33 0.57 5.41 17.39
C VAL A 33 -0.90 5.02 17.26
N ALA A 34 -1.40 4.93 16.04
CA ALA A 34 -2.78 4.51 15.77
C ALA A 34 -2.99 2.99 15.80
N GLY A 35 -1.94 2.22 16.11
CA GLY A 35 -2.02 0.76 16.15
C GLY A 35 -1.87 0.09 14.80
N ILE A 36 -1.41 0.82 13.78
CA ILE A 36 -1.19 0.28 12.43
C ILE A 36 0.29 -0.10 12.30
N GLU A 37 0.55 -1.36 11.92
CA GLU A 37 1.93 -1.78 11.66
C GLU A 37 2.44 -1.04 10.40
N ALA A 38 3.63 -0.48 10.50
CA ALA A 38 4.21 0.32 9.43
C ALA A 38 5.71 0.08 9.33
N VAL A 39 6.20 0.01 8.10
CA VAL A 39 7.62 -0.06 7.79
C VAL A 39 7.96 1.05 6.80
N ALA A 40 9.22 1.43 6.76
CA ALA A 40 9.68 2.54 5.94
C ALA A 40 10.72 2.09 4.92
N TYR A 41 10.64 2.69 3.75
CA TYR A 41 11.63 2.51 2.69
C TYR A 41 12.06 3.88 2.18
N GLU A 42 13.34 4.06 1.97
CA GLU A 42 13.90 5.34 1.51
C GLU A 42 13.75 5.56 0.01
N SER A 43 13.41 4.49 -0.73
CA SER A 43 13.29 4.55 -2.19
C SER A 43 12.35 3.47 -2.71
N ALA A 44 11.91 3.66 -3.94
CA ALA A 44 11.12 2.65 -4.66
C ALA A 44 11.90 1.33 -4.81
N SER A 45 13.20 1.42 -5.12
CA SER A 45 14.05 0.24 -5.26
C SER A 45 14.14 -0.55 -3.96
N ALA A 46 14.31 0.15 -2.82
CA ALA A 46 14.37 -0.51 -1.52
C ALA A 46 13.08 -1.28 -1.23
N PHE A 47 11.93 -0.69 -1.54
CA PHE A 47 10.64 -1.37 -1.40
C PHE A 47 10.56 -2.61 -2.29
N LEU A 48 10.87 -2.47 -3.57
CA LEU A 48 10.76 -3.58 -4.52
C LEU A 48 11.69 -4.75 -4.19
N GLU A 49 12.85 -4.48 -3.62
CA GLU A 49 13.85 -5.50 -3.28
C GLU A 49 13.58 -6.18 -1.94
N ASN A 50 13.01 -5.48 -0.97
CA ASN A 50 13.00 -5.94 0.41
C ASN A 50 11.63 -6.22 1.00
N ASP A 51 10.55 -5.74 0.39
CA ASP A 51 9.22 -5.89 0.98
C ASP A 51 8.66 -7.29 0.80
N ASP A 52 7.93 -7.74 1.81
CA ASP A 52 7.13 -8.96 1.67
C ASP A 52 5.74 -8.57 1.16
N ILE A 53 5.60 -8.55 -0.16
CA ILE A 53 4.35 -8.18 -0.82
C ILE A 53 3.20 -9.14 -0.56
N ARG A 54 3.47 -10.30 0.05
CA ARG A 54 2.42 -11.26 0.43
C ARG A 54 1.62 -10.78 1.64
N THR A 55 2.21 -9.92 2.48
CA THR A 55 1.48 -9.33 3.60
C THR A 55 0.52 -8.28 3.06
N PRO A 56 -0.79 -8.40 3.33
CA PRO A 56 -1.76 -7.41 2.83
C PRO A 56 -1.58 -6.06 3.51
N GLY A 57 -2.15 -5.02 2.94
CA GLY A 57 -2.09 -3.68 3.49
C GLY A 57 -2.16 -2.64 2.39
N CYS A 58 -1.29 -1.63 2.49
CA CYS A 58 -1.25 -0.56 1.49
C CYS A 58 0.15 0.04 1.42
N VAL A 59 0.34 0.91 0.42
CA VAL A 59 1.57 1.67 0.20
C VAL A 59 1.26 3.15 0.32
N ILE A 60 2.00 3.86 1.15
CA ILE A 60 1.96 5.33 1.24
C ILE A 60 3.17 5.83 0.49
N LEU A 61 2.96 6.53 -0.60
CA LEU A 61 3.97 6.78 -1.61
C LEU A 61 4.09 8.26 -1.94
N ASP A 62 5.29 8.81 -1.79
CA ASP A 62 5.57 10.17 -2.24
C ASP A 62 5.62 10.19 -3.78
N VAL A 63 4.99 11.21 -4.37
CA VAL A 63 5.00 11.39 -5.82
C VAL A 63 6.39 11.70 -6.33
N ARG A 64 7.13 12.57 -5.64
CA ARG A 64 8.45 13.05 -6.07
C ARG A 64 9.56 12.38 -5.31
N MET A 65 10.29 11.52 -5.98
CA MET A 65 11.48 10.87 -5.47
C MET A 65 12.56 10.85 -6.54
N PRO A 66 13.86 10.93 -6.17
CA PRO A 66 14.92 10.74 -7.13
C PRO A 66 14.90 9.30 -7.66
N ASP A 67 15.51 9.05 -8.80
CA ASP A 67 15.63 7.76 -9.49
C ASP A 67 14.29 7.27 -10.05
N MET A 68 13.43 6.67 -9.21
CA MET A 68 12.11 6.23 -9.64
C MET A 68 11.06 7.03 -8.85
N ASN A 69 10.25 7.82 -9.55
CA ASN A 69 9.19 8.59 -8.91
C ASN A 69 7.98 7.70 -8.57
N GLY A 70 7.00 8.27 -7.87
CA GLY A 70 5.84 7.51 -7.42
C GLY A 70 5.00 6.94 -8.56
N LEU A 71 4.85 7.67 -9.66
CA LEU A 71 4.09 7.20 -10.82
C LEU A 71 4.79 6.03 -11.52
N GLU A 72 6.11 6.11 -11.62
CA GLU A 72 6.91 5.02 -12.19
C GLU A 72 6.83 3.76 -11.32
N LEU A 73 6.86 3.92 -9.99
CA LEU A 73 6.68 2.79 -9.10
C LEU A 73 5.29 2.18 -9.23
N GLN A 74 4.25 2.99 -9.37
CA GLN A 74 2.90 2.52 -9.61
C GLN A 74 2.83 1.63 -10.86
N ASP A 75 3.45 2.09 -11.96
CA ASP A 75 3.51 1.32 -13.20
C ASP A 75 4.25 -0.01 -13.02
N GLU A 76 5.37 0.03 -12.30
CA GLU A 76 6.17 -1.18 -12.02
C GLU A 76 5.41 -2.17 -11.15
N MET A 77 4.68 -1.70 -10.15
CA MET A 77 3.84 -2.56 -9.32
C MET A 77 2.77 -3.24 -10.15
N LEU A 78 2.10 -2.50 -11.04
CA LEU A 78 1.11 -3.07 -11.95
C LEU A 78 1.73 -4.15 -12.83
N ARG A 79 2.91 -3.87 -13.39
CA ARG A 79 3.62 -4.83 -14.25
C ARG A 79 3.98 -6.12 -13.51
N ARG A 80 4.34 -6.02 -12.23
CA ARG A 80 4.70 -7.19 -11.41
C ARG A 80 3.51 -7.89 -10.79
N GLY A 81 2.30 -7.37 -10.97
CA GLY A 81 1.11 -7.95 -10.36
C GLY A 81 1.03 -7.73 -8.85
N ILE A 82 1.66 -6.68 -8.35
CA ILE A 82 1.57 -6.32 -6.93
C ILE A 82 0.23 -5.61 -6.71
N ASP A 83 -0.64 -6.21 -5.93
CA ASP A 83 -2.02 -5.76 -5.74
C ASP A 83 -2.22 -4.80 -4.57
N LEU A 84 -1.14 -4.34 -3.93
CA LEU A 84 -1.24 -3.41 -2.82
C LEU A 84 -1.80 -2.06 -3.29
N PRO A 85 -2.87 -1.57 -2.65
CA PRO A 85 -3.39 -0.24 -3.00
C PRO A 85 -2.41 0.85 -2.58
N ILE A 86 -2.42 1.95 -3.33
CA ILE A 86 -1.49 3.06 -3.13
C ILE A 86 -2.27 4.30 -2.72
N VAL A 87 -1.81 4.96 -1.65
CA VAL A 87 -2.19 6.34 -1.35
C VAL A 87 -0.98 7.22 -1.60
N PHE A 88 -1.15 8.21 -2.48
CA PHE A 88 -0.08 9.15 -2.79
C PHE A 88 -0.04 10.29 -1.78
N LEU A 89 1.16 10.66 -1.35
CA LEU A 89 1.37 11.92 -0.64
C LEU A 89 1.88 12.96 -1.63
N THR A 90 1.15 14.06 -1.75
CA THR A 90 1.46 15.08 -2.76
C THR A 90 1.83 16.39 -2.10
N GLY A 91 2.87 17.03 -2.62
CA GLY A 91 3.21 18.39 -2.25
C GLY A 91 2.37 19.40 -3.02
N HIS A 92 2.56 20.67 -2.67
CA HIS A 92 1.89 21.77 -3.33
C HIS A 92 2.31 21.80 -4.81
N GLY A 93 1.34 21.78 -5.72
CA GLY A 93 1.61 21.81 -7.17
C GLY A 93 1.62 20.45 -7.85
N ASP A 94 1.46 19.35 -7.11
CA ASP A 94 1.50 18.00 -7.69
C ASP A 94 0.10 17.36 -7.84
N ILE A 95 -0.95 18.16 -7.74
CA ILE A 95 -2.34 17.66 -7.81
C ILE A 95 -2.64 16.99 -9.17
N SER A 96 -2.13 17.53 -10.25
CA SER A 96 -2.32 16.92 -11.58
C SER A 96 -1.72 15.52 -11.67
N MET A 97 -0.56 15.29 -11.02
CA MET A 97 0.07 13.99 -10.97
C MET A 97 -0.77 13.01 -10.12
N ALA A 98 -1.34 13.50 -9.02
CA ALA A 98 -2.22 12.71 -8.18
C ALA A 98 -3.48 12.27 -8.92
N VAL A 99 -4.07 13.16 -9.71
CA VAL A 99 -5.24 12.85 -10.54
C VAL A 99 -4.89 11.77 -11.56
N MET A 100 -3.74 11.87 -12.21
CA MET A 100 -3.27 10.83 -13.14
C MET A 100 -3.10 9.48 -12.43
N ALA A 101 -2.54 9.49 -11.23
CA ALA A 101 -2.36 8.30 -10.43
C ALA A 101 -3.70 7.62 -10.09
N LEU A 102 -4.72 8.40 -9.74
CA LEU A 102 -6.06 7.89 -9.48
C LEU A 102 -6.67 7.26 -10.72
N GLN A 103 -6.50 7.88 -11.88
CA GLN A 103 -6.97 7.32 -13.15
C GLN A 103 -6.31 6.00 -13.50
N LYS A 104 -5.08 5.79 -13.03
CA LYS A 104 -4.34 4.54 -13.22
C LYS A 104 -4.62 3.48 -12.14
N GLY A 105 -5.49 3.79 -11.18
CA GLY A 105 -5.91 2.83 -10.18
C GLY A 105 -5.40 3.04 -8.77
N ALA A 106 -4.74 4.18 -8.48
CA ALA A 106 -4.38 4.51 -7.10
C ALA A 106 -5.64 4.61 -6.23
N GLY A 107 -5.52 4.23 -4.97
CA GLY A 107 -6.66 4.21 -4.07
C GLY A 107 -7.09 5.59 -3.60
N ASP A 108 -6.14 6.49 -3.39
CA ASP A 108 -6.41 7.84 -2.89
C ASP A 108 -5.15 8.70 -2.96
N PHE A 109 -5.27 9.96 -2.63
CA PHE A 109 -4.12 10.84 -2.39
C PHE A 109 -4.39 11.77 -1.20
N CYS A 110 -3.33 12.19 -0.53
CA CYS A 110 -3.39 13.16 0.55
C CYS A 110 -2.36 14.26 0.29
N GLU A 111 -2.75 15.49 0.51
CA GLU A 111 -1.85 16.63 0.33
C GLU A 111 -1.01 16.85 1.60
N LYS A 112 0.29 17.10 1.42
CA LYS A 112 1.20 17.43 2.53
C LYS A 112 0.99 18.88 2.98
N PRO A 113 1.01 19.18 4.29
CA PRO A 113 1.13 18.27 5.44
C PRO A 113 -0.15 17.46 5.67
N VAL A 114 0.00 16.16 5.90
CA VAL A 114 -1.16 15.26 6.01
C VAL A 114 -1.72 15.32 7.42
N GLU A 115 -3.04 15.52 7.52
CA GLU A 115 -3.72 15.42 8.80
C GLU A 115 -3.68 13.96 9.28
N PRO A 116 -3.22 13.72 10.54
CA PRO A 116 -3.07 12.34 11.02
C PRO A 116 -4.34 11.49 10.96
N GLU A 117 -5.48 12.06 11.26
CA GLU A 117 -6.76 11.36 11.23
C GLU A 117 -7.14 10.93 9.81
N ARG A 118 -6.94 11.81 8.83
CA ARG A 118 -7.21 11.50 7.43
C ARG A 118 -6.30 10.39 6.93
N LEU A 119 -5.01 10.46 7.26
CA LEU A 119 -4.04 9.42 6.87
C LEU A 119 -4.45 8.07 7.46
N ARG A 120 -4.77 8.05 8.74
CA ARG A 120 -5.18 6.84 9.44
C ARG A 120 -6.41 6.21 8.80
N GLN A 121 -7.43 7.01 8.55
CA GLN A 121 -8.68 6.54 7.94
C GLN A 121 -8.44 5.98 6.54
N THR A 122 -7.66 6.68 5.74
CA THR A 122 -7.35 6.26 4.37
C THR A 122 -6.57 4.95 4.37
N VAL A 123 -5.54 4.84 5.21
CA VAL A 123 -4.73 3.63 5.31
C VAL A 123 -5.56 2.43 5.75
N ARG A 124 -6.43 2.61 6.74
CA ARG A 124 -7.31 1.52 7.20
C ARG A 124 -8.28 1.08 6.12
N ARG A 125 -8.92 2.03 5.47
CA ARG A 125 -9.88 1.73 4.39
C ARG A 125 -9.22 0.95 3.26
N LEU A 126 -8.07 1.41 2.79
CA LEU A 126 -7.37 0.76 1.68
C LEU A 126 -6.82 -0.61 2.09
N SER A 127 -6.31 -0.73 3.31
CA SER A 127 -5.82 -2.02 3.82
C SER A 127 -6.94 -3.04 3.94
N ASP A 128 -8.10 -2.63 4.44
CA ASP A 128 -9.26 -3.50 4.55
C ASP A 128 -9.77 -3.94 3.17
N GLN A 129 -9.78 -3.03 2.21
CA GLN A 129 -10.13 -3.36 0.82
C GLN A 129 -9.17 -4.40 0.23
N ASN A 130 -7.88 -4.26 0.51
CA ASN A 130 -6.88 -5.22 0.03
C ASN A 130 -7.08 -6.60 0.64
N ILE A 131 -7.33 -6.67 1.93
CA ILE A 131 -7.62 -7.93 2.62
C ILE A 131 -8.84 -8.63 2.00
N GLU A 132 -9.93 -7.88 1.79
CA GLU A 132 -11.15 -8.43 1.20
C GLU A 132 -10.94 -8.88 -0.24
N ALA A 133 -10.20 -8.10 -1.03
CA ALA A 133 -9.91 -8.46 -2.41
C ALA A 133 -9.09 -9.76 -2.50
N ARG A 134 -8.11 -9.93 -1.59
CA ARG A 134 -7.29 -11.15 -1.55
C ARG A 134 -8.10 -12.37 -1.11
N LYS A 135 -9.01 -12.21 -0.16
CA LYS A 135 -9.91 -13.27 0.26
C LYS A 135 -10.80 -13.72 -0.90
N GLU A 136 -11.35 -12.78 -1.64
CA GLU A 136 -12.20 -13.06 -2.79
C GLU A 136 -11.44 -13.79 -3.88
N LYS A 137 -10.22 -13.32 -4.19
CA LYS A 137 -9.36 -13.97 -5.18
C LYS A 137 -9.03 -15.40 -4.76
N PHE A 138 -8.68 -15.61 -3.50
CA PHE A 138 -8.37 -16.93 -2.95
C PHE A 138 -9.58 -17.86 -3.10
N ARG A 139 -10.78 -17.37 -2.79
CA ARG A 139 -12.02 -18.13 -2.92
C ARG A 139 -12.29 -18.55 -4.36
N ILE A 140 -12.11 -17.62 -5.30
CA ILE A 140 -12.28 -17.89 -6.72
C ILE A 140 -11.28 -18.93 -7.21
N ASP A 141 -10.00 -18.78 -6.83
CA ASP A 141 -8.95 -19.73 -7.22
C ASP A 141 -9.22 -21.12 -6.67
N MET A 142 -9.69 -21.22 -5.43
CA MET A 142 -10.06 -22.51 -4.83
C MET A 142 -11.24 -23.15 -5.54
N MET A 143 -12.24 -22.38 -5.93
CA MET A 143 -13.38 -22.87 -6.69
C MET A 143 -12.96 -23.37 -8.07
N ARG A 144 -12.08 -22.65 -8.75
CA ARG A 144 -11.54 -23.06 -10.06
C ARG A 144 -10.74 -24.35 -9.95
N GLY A 145 -9.87 -24.45 -8.94
CA GLY A 145 -9.09 -25.65 -8.69
C GLY A 145 -9.97 -26.88 -8.43
N ALA A 146 -11.02 -26.73 -7.62
CA ALA A 146 -11.98 -27.78 -7.36
C ALA A 146 -12.75 -28.18 -8.61
N PHE A 147 -13.11 -27.21 -9.45
CA PHE A 147 -13.83 -27.46 -10.71
C PHE A 147 -12.96 -28.20 -11.72
N GLU A 148 -11.68 -27.84 -11.83
CA GLU A 148 -10.72 -28.50 -12.72
C GLU A 148 -10.46 -29.95 -12.33
N THR A 149 -10.45 -30.26 -11.03
CA THR A 149 -10.25 -31.61 -10.53
C THR A 149 -11.47 -32.53 -10.76
N LEU A 150 -12.64 -31.98 -11.00
CA LEU A 150 -13.87 -32.73 -11.26
C LEU A 150 -14.03 -33.10 -12.73
N THR A 151 -13.24 -32.52 -13.60
CA THR A 151 -13.24 -32.86 -15.03
C THR A 151 -12.05 -33.72 -15.39
#